data_56e166b9ff1df2e286f683a1c69d6de0
#
_entry.id   56e166b9ff1df2e286f683a1c69d6de0
#
_cell.length_a   1.000
_cell.length_b   1.000
_cell.length_c   1.000
_cell.angle_alpha   90.00
_cell.angle_beta   90.00
_cell.angle_gamma   90.00
#
_symmetry.space_group_name_H-M   'P 1'
#
loop_
_entity.id
_entity.type
_entity.pdbx_description
1 polymer ?
#
loop_
_entity_poly.entity_id
_entity_poly.type
_entity_poly.pdbx_seq_one_letter_code
_entity_poly.pdbx_strand_id
1 'polypeptide(L)'
;MLTNFQLNDRFLVTIVLIGQPELRHRVAGIPQLNQRIAVRAHLGPFTAEETTLYIASRMGAATDRTDVFTKEAVAAIYEQSKGIGRLINALCDQCLFAGAIEHAVQVDDRLVRQVGQVK
;
A
#
# COMPACT_ATOMS: atom_id res chain seq x y z
N MET A 1 13.57 -11.91 14.72
CA MET A 1 13.93 -10.50 14.96
C MET A 1 15.33 -10.41 15.50
N LEU A 2 16.14 -9.61 14.89
CA LEU A 2 17.50 -9.42 15.32
C LEU A 2 17.59 -8.14 16.11
N THR A 3 17.72 -8.25 17.41
CA THR A 3 17.80 -7.09 18.29
C THR A 3 19.19 -6.90 18.91
N ASN A 4 20.05 -7.89 18.76
CA ASN A 4 21.40 -7.85 19.32
C ASN A 4 22.42 -7.65 18.21
N PHE A 5 22.48 -6.43 17.73
CA PHE A 5 23.55 -6.06 16.83
C PHE A 5 24.63 -5.34 17.58
N GLN A 6 25.83 -5.78 17.40
CA GLN A 6 26.94 -4.93 17.69
C GLN A 6 27.38 -4.28 16.41
N LEU A 7 27.01 -3.03 16.26
CA LEU A 7 27.44 -2.25 15.12
C LEU A 7 28.83 -1.76 15.40
N ASN A 8 29.81 -2.26 14.69
CA ASN A 8 31.11 -1.65 14.72
C ASN A 8 31.24 -0.73 13.51
N ASP A 9 32.32 -0.03 13.39
CA ASP A 9 32.51 0.97 12.35
C ASP A 9 32.47 0.42 10.93
N ARG A 10 32.45 -0.89 10.79
CA ARG A 10 32.52 -1.53 9.47
C ARG A 10 31.17 -1.99 8.96
N PHE A 11 30.17 -2.02 9.84
CA PHE A 11 28.85 -2.49 9.47
C PHE A 11 27.80 -1.48 9.81
N LEU A 12 27.05 -1.07 8.81
CA LEU A 12 25.83 -0.33 9.00
C LEU A 12 24.68 -1.24 8.63
N VAL A 13 23.90 -1.62 9.63
CA VAL A 13 22.70 -2.42 9.42
C VAL A 13 21.52 -1.58 9.86
N THR A 14 20.60 -1.38 8.94
CA THR A 14 19.36 -0.70 9.22
C THR A 14 18.26 -1.74 9.35
N ILE A 15 17.58 -1.74 10.49
CA ILE A 15 16.44 -2.62 10.72
C ILE A 15 15.17 -1.78 10.68
N VAL A 16 14.22 -2.21 9.87
CA VAL A 16 12.92 -1.56 9.77
C VAL A 16 11.88 -2.54 10.26
N LEU A 17 11.10 -2.12 11.28
CA LEU A 17 9.98 -2.90 11.80
C LEU A 17 8.70 -2.31 11.24
N ILE A 18 7.94 -3.13 10.52
CA ILE A 18 6.69 -2.72 9.90
C ILE A 18 5.56 -3.59 10.45
N GLY A 19 4.48 -2.96 10.88
CA GLY A 19 3.35 -3.69 11.41
C GLY A 19 2.11 -2.84 11.53
N GLN A 20 1.04 -3.47 11.99
CA GLN A 20 -0.22 -2.81 12.30
C GLN A 20 -0.02 -1.86 13.50
N PRO A 21 -0.98 -0.99 13.79
CA PRO A 21 -0.86 -0.09 14.95
C PRO A 21 -0.56 -0.80 16.28
N GLU A 22 -0.96 -2.06 16.42
CA GLU A 22 -0.66 -2.86 17.61
C GLU A 22 0.84 -3.03 17.82
N LEU A 23 1.63 -2.97 16.75
CA LEU A 23 3.08 -3.09 16.87
C LEU A 23 3.67 -1.98 17.75
N ARG A 24 3.14 -0.78 17.64
CA ARG A 24 3.59 0.35 18.46
C ARG A 24 3.39 0.05 19.94
N HIS A 25 2.27 -0.51 20.31
CA HIS A 25 1.99 -0.90 21.68
C HIS A 25 2.89 -2.02 22.17
N ARG A 26 3.11 -3.02 21.33
CA ARG A 26 3.99 -4.14 21.69
C ARG A 26 5.42 -3.68 21.87
N VAL A 27 5.90 -2.81 20.98
CA VAL A 27 7.27 -2.27 21.10
C VAL A 27 7.41 -1.44 22.36
N ALA A 28 6.40 -0.63 22.67
CA ALA A 28 6.43 0.20 23.89
C ALA A 28 6.47 -0.66 25.15
N GLY A 29 5.92 -1.88 25.10
CA GLY A 29 5.96 -2.83 26.21
C GLY A 29 7.30 -3.56 26.37
N ILE A 30 8.23 -3.37 25.46
CA ILE A 30 9.55 -3.99 25.50
C ILE A 30 10.59 -2.87 25.64
N PRO A 31 11.00 -2.52 26.88
CA PRO A 31 11.86 -1.34 27.07
C PRO A 31 13.16 -1.39 26.29
N GLN A 32 13.78 -2.56 26.21
CA GLN A 32 15.05 -2.71 25.52
C GLN A 32 14.94 -2.39 24.03
N LEU A 33 13.87 -2.87 23.40
CA LEU A 33 13.62 -2.60 21.99
C LEU A 33 13.20 -1.16 21.80
N ASN A 34 12.33 -0.67 22.69
CA ASN A 34 11.81 0.69 22.63
C ASN A 34 12.93 1.73 22.66
N GLN A 35 13.94 1.50 23.48
CA GLN A 35 15.07 2.42 23.59
C GLN A 35 15.97 2.44 22.37
N ARG A 36 15.94 1.39 21.56
CA ARG A 36 16.82 1.26 20.40
C ARG A 36 16.21 1.75 19.10
N ILE A 37 14.94 2.09 19.12
CA ILE A 37 14.27 2.60 17.94
C ILE A 37 14.53 4.10 17.84
N ALA A 38 15.32 4.48 16.83
CA ALA A 38 15.70 5.87 16.64
C ALA A 38 14.59 6.68 15.96
N VAL A 39 13.88 6.06 15.03
CA VAL A 39 12.83 6.75 14.26
C VAL A 39 11.56 5.92 14.31
N ARG A 40 10.46 6.58 14.61
CA ARG A 40 9.14 5.98 14.59
C ARG A 40 8.24 6.74 13.63
N ALA A 41 7.50 6.00 12.83
CA ALA A 41 6.52 6.58 11.93
C ALA A 41 5.25 5.74 11.98
N HIS A 42 4.12 6.42 11.91
CA HIS A 42 2.82 5.77 11.80
C HIS A 42 2.33 5.97 10.37
N LEU A 43 2.14 4.85 9.67
CA LEU A 43 1.60 4.88 8.32
C LEU A 43 0.09 4.69 8.39
N GLY A 44 -0.63 5.78 8.25
CA GLY A 44 -2.08 5.74 8.18
C GLY A 44 -2.56 5.47 6.76
N PRO A 45 -3.88 5.53 6.54
CA PRO A 45 -4.43 5.41 5.21
C PRO A 45 -3.87 6.49 4.28
N PHE A 46 -3.78 6.16 3.00
CA PHE A 46 -3.35 7.13 1.98
C PHE A 46 -4.42 8.19 1.78
N THR A 47 -4.00 9.39 1.46
CA THR A 47 -4.90 10.42 0.95
C THR A 47 -5.28 10.08 -0.50
N ALA A 48 -6.22 10.84 -1.07
CA ALA A 48 -6.60 10.65 -2.46
C ALA A 48 -5.40 10.83 -3.40
N GLU A 49 -4.56 11.84 -3.13
CA GLU A 49 -3.39 12.11 -3.94
C GLU A 49 -2.36 11.00 -3.80
N GLU A 50 -2.12 10.53 -2.58
CA GLU A 50 -1.20 9.45 -2.33
C GLU A 50 -1.68 8.14 -2.96
N THR A 51 -2.99 7.89 -2.96
CA THR A 51 -3.57 6.74 -3.63
C THR A 51 -3.29 6.79 -5.13
N THR A 52 -3.46 7.96 -5.74
CA THR A 52 -3.15 8.14 -7.16
C THR A 52 -1.69 7.82 -7.46
N LEU A 53 -0.78 8.35 -6.66
CA LEU A 53 0.64 8.08 -6.84
C LEU A 53 0.99 6.61 -6.60
N TYR A 54 0.36 5.99 -5.62
CA TYR A 54 0.59 4.59 -5.31
C TYR A 54 0.18 3.68 -6.46
N ILE A 55 -1.00 3.89 -7.02
CA ILE A 55 -1.49 3.10 -8.16
C ILE A 55 -0.58 3.32 -9.37
N ALA A 56 -0.21 4.57 -9.65
CA ALA A 56 0.67 4.89 -10.77
C ALA A 56 2.03 4.21 -10.61
N SER A 57 2.58 4.21 -9.41
CA SER A 57 3.86 3.59 -9.13
C SER A 57 3.82 2.08 -9.35
N ARG A 58 2.76 1.42 -8.89
CA ARG A 58 2.61 -0.01 -9.08
C ARG A 58 2.40 -0.39 -10.54
N MET A 59 1.64 0.39 -11.27
CA MET A 59 1.43 0.14 -12.70
C MET A 59 2.70 0.40 -13.49
N GLY A 60 3.47 1.43 -13.11
CA GLY A 60 4.74 1.72 -13.75
C GLY A 60 5.77 0.60 -13.62
N ALA A 61 5.71 -0.15 -12.52
CA ALA A 61 6.60 -1.30 -12.32
C ALA A 61 6.15 -2.51 -13.14
N ALA A 62 4.88 -2.61 -13.49
CA ALA A 62 4.32 -3.77 -14.18
C ALA A 62 4.20 -3.58 -15.68
N THR A 63 4.05 -2.36 -16.15
CA THR A 63 3.80 -2.07 -17.56
C THR A 63 4.29 -0.68 -17.91
N ASP A 64 4.55 -0.45 -19.19
CA ASP A 64 4.91 0.87 -19.69
C ASP A 64 3.69 1.76 -19.92
N ARG A 65 2.49 1.22 -19.82
CA ARG A 65 1.27 1.98 -20.01
C ARG A 65 0.96 2.80 -18.76
N THR A 66 0.60 4.05 -18.97
CA THR A 66 0.25 4.97 -17.90
C THR A 66 -1.25 5.25 -17.82
N ASP A 67 -2.02 4.68 -18.74
CA ASP A 67 -3.43 4.99 -18.93
C ASP A 67 -4.36 3.80 -18.62
N VAL A 68 -3.87 2.80 -17.86
CA VAL A 68 -4.68 1.63 -17.55
C VAL A 68 -5.87 1.99 -16.67
N PHE A 69 -5.66 2.83 -15.68
CA PHE A 69 -6.74 3.32 -14.81
C PHE A 69 -7.06 4.76 -15.17
N THR A 70 -8.34 5.06 -15.38
CA THR A 70 -8.78 6.43 -15.60
C THR A 70 -8.73 7.21 -14.28
N LYS A 71 -8.77 8.53 -14.35
CA LYS A 71 -8.80 9.35 -13.14
C LYS A 71 -10.03 9.05 -12.30
N GLU A 72 -11.15 8.83 -12.95
CA GLU A 72 -12.39 8.48 -12.29
C GLU A 72 -12.30 7.12 -11.61
N ALA A 73 -11.60 6.17 -12.24
CA ALA A 73 -11.37 4.85 -11.65
C ALA A 73 -10.52 4.97 -10.37
N VAL A 74 -9.47 5.76 -10.41
CA VAL A 74 -8.61 5.96 -9.23
C VAL A 74 -9.41 6.61 -8.10
N ALA A 75 -10.24 7.60 -8.42
CA ALA A 75 -11.08 8.24 -7.42
C ALA A 75 -12.08 7.25 -6.80
N ALA A 76 -12.66 6.37 -7.60
CA ALA A 76 -13.58 5.36 -7.11
C ALA A 76 -12.86 4.34 -6.23
N ILE A 77 -11.64 3.96 -6.59
CA ILE A 77 -10.83 3.04 -5.77
C ILE A 77 -10.53 3.69 -4.42
N TYR A 78 -10.14 4.95 -4.41
CA TYR A 78 -9.91 5.65 -3.15
C TYR A 78 -11.16 5.69 -2.29
N GLU A 79 -12.29 6.00 -2.89
CA GLU A 79 -13.56 6.11 -2.18
C GLU A 79 -13.94 4.77 -1.53
N GLN A 80 -13.77 3.65 -2.23
CA GLN A 80 -14.12 2.34 -1.72
C GLN A 80 -13.11 1.80 -0.72
N SER A 81 -11.83 2.05 -0.96
CA SER A 81 -10.75 1.55 -0.11
C SER A 81 -10.49 2.44 1.10
N LYS A 82 -10.95 3.68 1.05
CA LYS A 82 -10.68 4.71 2.06
C LYS A 82 -9.19 4.92 2.28
N GLY A 83 -8.40 4.68 1.25
CA GLY A 83 -6.95 4.86 1.31
C GLY A 83 -6.19 3.72 1.97
N ILE A 84 -6.87 2.63 2.32
CA ILE A 84 -6.20 1.48 2.94
C ILE A 84 -5.48 0.68 1.86
N GLY A 85 -4.14 0.60 1.98
CA GLY A 85 -3.30 0.01 0.94
C GLY A 85 -3.69 -1.41 0.57
N ARG A 86 -4.02 -2.24 1.55
CA ARG A 86 -4.46 -3.61 1.30
C ARG A 86 -5.72 -3.66 0.43
N LEU A 87 -6.67 -2.77 0.71
CA LEU A 87 -7.91 -2.71 -0.06
C LEU A 87 -7.68 -2.12 -1.44
N ILE A 88 -6.77 -1.14 -1.57
CA ILE A 88 -6.39 -0.60 -2.87
C ILE A 88 -5.82 -1.71 -3.75
N ASN A 89 -4.91 -2.51 -3.21
CA ASN A 89 -4.32 -3.63 -3.95
C ASN A 89 -5.38 -4.62 -4.40
N ALA A 90 -6.27 -5.01 -3.50
CA ALA A 90 -7.32 -5.98 -3.81
C ALA A 90 -8.26 -5.45 -4.90
N LEU A 91 -8.66 -4.19 -4.81
CA LEU A 91 -9.54 -3.59 -5.82
C LEU A 91 -8.86 -3.47 -7.17
N CYS A 92 -7.60 -3.05 -7.19
CA CYS A 92 -6.84 -2.95 -8.43
C CYS A 92 -6.70 -4.31 -9.11
N ASP A 93 -6.35 -5.34 -8.35
CA ASP A 93 -6.20 -6.68 -8.89
C ASP A 93 -7.52 -7.21 -9.46
N GLN A 94 -8.61 -7.02 -8.74
CA GLN A 94 -9.94 -7.44 -9.20
C GLN A 94 -10.37 -6.67 -10.45
N CYS A 95 -10.07 -5.39 -10.51
CA CYS A 95 -10.39 -4.56 -11.67
C CYS A 95 -9.59 -4.98 -12.90
N LEU A 96 -8.32 -5.27 -12.73
CA LEU A 96 -7.49 -5.75 -13.84
C LEU A 96 -7.99 -7.09 -14.37
N PHE A 97 -8.35 -7.99 -13.47
CA PHE A 97 -8.88 -9.30 -13.85
C PHE A 97 -10.21 -9.16 -14.59
N ALA A 98 -11.12 -8.37 -14.04
CA ALA A 98 -12.42 -8.15 -14.67
C ALA A 98 -12.28 -7.45 -16.03
N GLY A 99 -11.37 -6.48 -16.11
CA GLY A 99 -11.10 -5.80 -17.38
C GLY A 99 -10.53 -6.74 -18.43
N ALA A 100 -9.69 -7.67 -18.04
CA ALA A 100 -9.14 -8.66 -18.96
C ALA A 100 -10.24 -9.58 -19.50
N ILE A 101 -11.16 -10.00 -18.64
CA ILE A 101 -12.29 -10.83 -19.08
C ILE A 101 -13.19 -10.09 -20.08
N GLU A 102 -13.43 -8.81 -19.85
CA GLU A 102 -14.26 -7.99 -20.73
C GLU A 102 -13.49 -7.44 -21.94
N HIS A 103 -12.21 -7.71 -22.03
CA HIS A 103 -11.33 -7.13 -23.07
C HIS A 103 -11.36 -5.60 -23.04
N ALA A 104 -11.45 -5.02 -21.85
CA ALA A 104 -11.46 -3.58 -21.68
C ALA A 104 -10.07 -3.00 -21.94
N VAL A 105 -10.02 -1.85 -22.60
CA VAL A 105 -8.78 -1.14 -22.87
C VAL A 105 -8.29 -0.40 -21.62
N GLN A 106 -9.23 0.10 -20.84
CA GLN A 106 -8.96 0.84 -19.62
C GLN A 106 -9.93 0.41 -18.53
N VAL A 107 -9.47 0.56 -17.28
CA VAL A 107 -10.35 0.40 -16.12
C VAL A 107 -10.96 1.77 -15.82
N ASP A 108 -12.28 1.86 -15.92
CA ASP A 108 -13.02 3.07 -15.62
C ASP A 108 -13.73 2.96 -14.26
N ASP A 109 -14.39 4.04 -13.85
CA ASP A 109 -15.09 4.06 -12.56
C ASP A 109 -16.26 3.08 -12.53
N ARG A 110 -16.90 2.85 -13.67
CA ARG A 110 -17.99 1.88 -13.76
C ARG A 110 -17.51 0.49 -13.40
N LEU A 111 -16.36 0.08 -13.92
CA LEU A 111 -15.79 -1.23 -13.65
C LEU A 111 -15.39 -1.34 -12.17
N VAL A 112 -14.82 -0.29 -11.62
CA VAL A 112 -14.45 -0.27 -10.19
C VAL A 112 -15.68 -0.46 -9.30
N ARG A 113 -16.75 0.23 -9.60
CA ARG A 113 -18.00 0.11 -8.83
C ARG A 113 -18.61 -1.27 -8.95
N GLN A 114 -18.59 -1.82 -10.16
CA GLN A 114 -19.10 -3.16 -10.41
C GLN A 114 -18.35 -4.21 -9.59
N VAL A 115 -17.03 -4.14 -9.59
CA VAL A 115 -16.17 -5.05 -8.84
C VAL A 115 -16.38 -4.87 -7.33
N GLY A 116 -16.48 -3.63 -6.88
CA GLY A 116 -16.64 -3.34 -5.45
C GLY A 116 -17.96 -3.79 -4.87
N GLN A 117 -18.99 -4.01 -5.69
CA GLN A 117 -20.29 -4.50 -5.22
C GLN A 117 -20.34 -6.01 -5.09
N VAL A 118 -19.42 -6.71 -5.72
CA VAL A 118 -19.34 -8.16 -5.66
C VAL A 118 -18.41 -8.54 -4.50
N LYS A 119 -18.98 -9.08 -3.44
CA LYS A 119 -18.20 -9.52 -2.28
C LYS A 119 -18.24 -11.02 -2.17
#